data_7ad8337eef4f04167d0790056f0c56fc
#
_entry.id   7ad8337eef4f04167d0790056f0c56fc
#
_cell.length_a   1.000
_cell.length_b   1.000
_cell.length_c   1.000
_cell.angle_alpha   90.00
_cell.angle_beta   90.00
_cell.angle_gamma   90.00
#
_symmetry.space_group_name_H-M   'P 1'
#
loop_
_entity.id
_entity.type
_entity.pdbx_description
1 polymer ?
#
loop_
_entity_poly.entity_id
_entity_poly.type
_entity_poly.pdbx_seq_one_letter_code
_entity_poly.pdbx_strand_id
1 'polypeptide(L)'
;MINSPNVNSQYTVRAARCHHCAPQDEVDRVLREITDSLDRSWKRLGSAKRIAIKANIVLEPDRLRCVDGRRQELVDDVVLRAVLRLLRERTSAELLLVDSTYHPEGPDANIDIYFLPLLDEFGVKYVECTWRDMEWYDVPGAGLMFGRYQLNPIFQDVDAVVSVATLKSHAFMGVTLCTKNLFGLCPVHPQNRPRTYFHHLVRLPYVLADLARTIQPCLNIVDGLVGQSGREWGGHAQVADTLVAGDNCIATDACAAALMGHDPAADWPTPPFRRDRNHLLLAAEAGYGCVDLSQIDFQHNLNPPVGQFDSDATDPPAVVQSWRRTTCEQALVFAERRHEFASQYAGEYVFLQDGAVVWHDRDRPHGFSRRHLAGARSDSALWLKYVDPDETEAERFEVYSRELDRMASHPLCP
;
A
#
# COMPACT_ATOMS: atom_id res chain seq x y z
N MET A 1 10.48 5.40 -28.14
CA MET A 1 11.75 6.18 -28.15
C MET A 1 12.34 6.00 -26.76
N ILE A 2 13.55 5.46 -26.66
CA ILE A 2 14.26 5.36 -25.37
C ILE A 2 14.65 6.77 -25.00
N ASN A 3 14.06 7.32 -23.92
CA ASN A 3 14.47 8.62 -23.40
C ASN A 3 15.95 8.57 -22.99
N SER A 4 16.72 9.60 -23.33
CA SER A 4 18.10 9.71 -22.89
C SER A 4 18.14 9.74 -21.34
N PRO A 5 19.09 9.05 -20.70
CA PRO A 5 19.17 9.01 -19.23
C PRO A 5 19.28 10.42 -18.66
N ASN A 6 18.44 10.74 -17.69
CA ASN A 6 18.54 12.02 -16.95
C ASN A 6 19.66 11.90 -15.91
N VAL A 7 20.83 12.40 -16.23
CA VAL A 7 22.09 12.24 -15.45
C VAL A 7 22.02 12.85 -14.03
N ASN A 8 21.01 13.69 -13.73
CA ASN A 8 20.81 14.34 -12.44
C ASN A 8 19.62 13.78 -11.65
N SER A 9 19.03 12.68 -12.09
CA SER A 9 17.87 12.09 -11.42
C SER A 9 18.25 11.43 -10.09
N GLN A 10 17.45 11.74 -9.07
CA GLN A 10 17.59 11.12 -7.75
C GLN A 10 17.11 9.67 -7.72
N TYR A 11 16.21 9.25 -8.62
CA TYR A 11 15.56 7.95 -8.63
C TYR A 11 15.66 7.29 -9.99
N THR A 12 15.83 5.95 -9.97
CA THR A 12 15.95 5.14 -11.18
C THR A 12 14.82 4.13 -11.23
N VAL A 13 14.08 4.11 -12.36
CA VAL A 13 13.01 3.16 -12.63
C VAL A 13 13.20 2.59 -14.03
N ARG A 14 13.00 1.30 -14.17
CA ARG A 14 13.06 0.57 -15.44
C ARG A 14 11.79 -0.23 -15.63
N ALA A 15 11.30 -0.29 -16.86
CA ALA A 15 10.20 -1.18 -17.21
C ALA A 15 10.44 -1.81 -18.57
N ALA A 16 10.06 -3.06 -18.71
CA ALA A 16 10.22 -3.78 -19.95
C ALA A 16 9.01 -4.66 -20.25
N ARG A 17 8.81 -4.89 -21.54
CA ARG A 17 7.84 -5.88 -22.02
C ARG A 17 8.30 -7.27 -21.62
N CYS A 18 7.40 -8.03 -20.99
CA CYS A 18 7.54 -9.44 -20.72
C CYS A 18 6.18 -10.07 -20.99
N HIS A 19 6.10 -10.94 -21.98
CA HIS A 19 4.83 -11.57 -22.35
C HIS A 19 4.28 -12.39 -21.17
N HIS A 20 2.99 -12.29 -20.85
CA HIS A 20 2.42 -13.00 -19.70
C HIS A 20 2.62 -14.52 -19.79
N CYS A 21 2.59 -15.11 -21.00
CA CYS A 21 2.89 -16.53 -21.21
C CYS A 21 4.42 -16.84 -21.31
N ALA A 22 5.31 -15.87 -21.03
CA ALA A 22 6.75 -16.09 -21.13
C ALA A 22 7.19 -17.25 -20.21
N PRO A 23 8.15 -18.10 -20.66
CA PRO A 23 8.73 -19.12 -19.80
C PRO A 23 9.60 -18.48 -18.71
N GLN A 24 9.92 -19.25 -17.66
CA GLN A 24 10.65 -18.76 -16.49
C GLN A 24 11.98 -18.08 -16.82
N ASP A 25 12.73 -18.63 -17.73
CA ASP A 25 14.04 -18.10 -18.13
C ASP A 25 13.95 -16.72 -18.80
N GLU A 26 12.88 -16.46 -19.52
CA GLU A 26 12.61 -15.14 -20.07
C GLU A 26 12.20 -14.13 -19.00
N VAL A 27 11.35 -14.51 -18.07
CA VAL A 27 11.00 -13.65 -16.92
C VAL A 27 12.26 -13.32 -16.09
N ASP A 28 13.11 -14.30 -15.83
CA ASP A 28 14.40 -14.12 -15.15
C ASP A 28 15.31 -13.15 -15.91
N ARG A 29 15.38 -13.27 -17.22
CA ARG A 29 16.19 -12.40 -18.09
C ARG A 29 15.66 -10.95 -18.04
N VAL A 30 14.36 -10.76 -18.22
CA VAL A 30 13.76 -9.43 -18.21
C VAL A 30 13.92 -8.77 -16.84
N LEU A 31 13.66 -9.51 -15.74
CA LEU A 31 13.83 -8.97 -14.40
C LEU A 31 15.29 -8.58 -14.13
N ARG A 32 16.26 -9.37 -14.57
CA ARG A 32 17.68 -9.04 -14.45
C ARG A 32 18.00 -7.76 -15.23
N GLU A 33 17.54 -7.65 -16.47
CA GLU A 33 17.76 -6.48 -17.32
C GLU A 33 17.24 -5.19 -16.68
N ILE A 34 15.99 -5.18 -16.18
CA ILE A 34 15.40 -3.97 -15.58
C ILE A 34 15.95 -3.62 -14.20
N THR A 35 16.64 -4.55 -13.53
CA THR A 35 17.25 -4.31 -12.23
C THR A 35 18.74 -4.02 -12.28
N ASP A 36 19.44 -4.34 -13.36
CA ASP A 36 20.89 -4.19 -13.46
C ASP A 36 21.41 -2.77 -13.21
N SER A 37 20.65 -1.75 -13.62
CA SER A 37 21.02 -0.35 -13.45
C SER A 37 20.58 0.27 -12.12
N LEU A 38 20.00 -0.51 -11.20
CA LEU A 38 19.54 -0.04 -9.90
C LEU A 38 20.65 -0.08 -8.85
N ASP A 39 21.73 0.68 -9.08
CA ASP A 39 22.95 0.64 -8.27
C ASP A 39 22.69 0.86 -6.77
N ARG A 40 21.78 1.78 -6.41
CA ARG A 40 21.45 2.05 -5.00
C ARG A 40 20.77 0.86 -4.33
N SER A 41 19.88 0.19 -5.05
CA SER A 41 19.23 -1.03 -4.57
C SER A 41 20.27 -2.12 -4.32
N TRP A 42 21.12 -2.39 -5.30
CA TRP A 42 22.13 -3.44 -5.21
C TRP A 42 23.21 -3.16 -4.17
N LYS A 43 23.58 -1.89 -3.99
CA LYS A 43 24.51 -1.50 -2.92
C LYS A 43 23.95 -1.84 -1.54
N ARG A 44 22.65 -1.52 -1.30
CA ARG A 44 22.00 -1.81 -0.02
C ARG A 44 21.78 -3.31 0.17
N LEU A 45 21.27 -4.00 -0.85
CA LEU A 45 21.01 -5.44 -0.79
C LEU A 45 22.30 -6.25 -0.66
N GLY A 46 23.38 -5.90 -1.36
CA GLY A 46 24.65 -6.60 -1.31
C GLY A 46 25.38 -6.47 0.03
N SER A 47 25.08 -5.45 0.83
CA SER A 47 25.61 -5.29 2.19
C SER A 47 24.70 -5.88 3.28
N ALA A 48 23.46 -6.26 2.94
CA ALA A 48 22.49 -6.79 3.89
C ALA A 48 22.84 -8.20 4.34
N LYS A 49 22.63 -8.47 5.64
CA LYS A 49 22.69 -9.81 6.22
C LYS A 49 21.33 -10.48 6.22
N ARG A 50 20.25 -9.68 6.31
CA ARG A 50 18.87 -10.14 6.33
C ARG A 50 18.01 -9.21 5.47
N ILE A 51 17.27 -9.81 4.52
CA ILE A 51 16.40 -9.10 3.57
C ILE A 51 14.96 -9.60 3.80
N ALA A 52 14.05 -8.65 4.06
CA ALA A 52 12.61 -8.93 4.06
C ALA A 52 12.03 -8.69 2.66
N ILE A 53 11.25 -9.62 2.16
CA ILE A 53 10.55 -9.55 0.88
C ILE A 53 9.06 -9.45 1.18
N LYS A 54 8.46 -8.30 0.93
CA LYS A 54 7.01 -8.12 1.01
C LYS A 54 6.41 -8.33 -0.37
N ALA A 55 5.82 -9.49 -0.58
CA ALA A 55 5.08 -9.79 -1.80
C ALA A 55 3.56 -9.65 -1.57
N ASN A 56 2.79 -9.38 -2.62
CA ASN A 56 1.34 -9.40 -2.56
C ASN A 56 0.83 -10.82 -2.78
N ILE A 57 0.59 -11.57 -1.70
CA ILE A 57 0.39 -13.02 -1.71
C ILE A 57 -0.86 -13.53 -0.99
N VAL A 58 -1.64 -12.66 -0.34
CA VAL A 58 -2.76 -13.09 0.50
C VAL A 58 -4.09 -13.09 -0.25
N LEU A 59 -4.63 -14.28 -0.46
CA LEU A 59 -5.99 -14.54 -0.93
C LEU A 59 -6.39 -15.97 -0.57
N GLU A 60 -7.67 -16.20 -0.28
CA GLU A 60 -8.17 -17.57 -0.08
C GLU A 60 -8.08 -18.38 -1.38
N PRO A 61 -7.75 -19.68 -1.28
CA PRO A 61 -7.51 -20.55 -2.45
C PRO A 61 -8.66 -20.59 -3.45
N ASP A 62 -9.88 -20.64 -2.97
CA ASP A 62 -11.11 -20.72 -3.75
C ASP A 62 -11.42 -19.43 -4.53
N ARG A 63 -10.72 -18.34 -4.22
CA ARG A 63 -10.86 -17.05 -4.89
C ARG A 63 -9.76 -16.75 -5.89
N LEU A 64 -8.75 -17.61 -5.99
CA LEU A 64 -7.65 -17.40 -6.92
C LEU A 64 -8.13 -17.45 -8.37
N ARG A 65 -7.90 -16.37 -9.10
CA ARG A 65 -8.25 -16.26 -10.52
C ARG A 65 -6.97 -16.16 -11.35
N CYS A 66 -7.01 -16.85 -12.49
CA CYS A 66 -5.90 -16.89 -13.43
C CYS A 66 -6.36 -16.56 -14.84
N VAL A 67 -5.45 -15.98 -15.64
CA VAL A 67 -5.57 -15.79 -17.08
C VAL A 67 -4.36 -16.49 -17.71
N ASP A 68 -4.59 -17.42 -18.60
CA ASP A 68 -3.54 -18.21 -19.27
C ASP A 68 -2.50 -18.80 -18.30
N GLY A 69 -2.99 -19.26 -17.12
CA GLY A 69 -2.17 -19.82 -16.06
C GLY A 69 -1.45 -18.81 -15.16
N ARG A 70 -1.59 -17.49 -15.41
CA ARG A 70 -1.03 -16.42 -14.57
C ARG A 70 -2.04 -15.88 -13.58
N ARG A 71 -1.59 -15.60 -12.37
CA ARG A 71 -2.42 -15.02 -11.31
C ARG A 71 -2.82 -13.59 -11.64
N GLN A 72 -4.05 -13.24 -11.34
CA GLN A 72 -4.60 -11.91 -11.61
C GLN A 72 -4.42 -10.94 -10.44
N GLU A 73 -4.60 -11.40 -9.22
CA GLU A 73 -4.72 -10.55 -8.03
C GLU A 73 -3.49 -10.57 -7.14
N LEU A 74 -2.69 -11.61 -7.29
CA LEU A 74 -1.46 -11.84 -6.52
C LEU A 74 -0.25 -11.79 -7.44
N VAL A 75 0.91 -11.61 -6.85
CA VAL A 75 2.18 -11.80 -7.56
C VAL A 75 2.24 -13.23 -8.09
N ASP A 76 2.61 -13.37 -9.36
CA ASP A 76 2.73 -14.67 -10.00
C ASP A 76 3.99 -15.43 -9.52
N ASP A 77 3.91 -16.77 -9.48
CA ASP A 77 5.02 -17.62 -9.04
C ASP A 77 6.28 -17.40 -9.86
N VAL A 78 6.13 -17.17 -11.18
CA VAL A 78 7.31 -16.97 -12.03
C VAL A 78 8.04 -15.66 -11.72
N VAL A 79 7.29 -14.62 -11.31
CA VAL A 79 7.89 -13.34 -10.92
C VAL A 79 8.54 -13.47 -9.54
N LEU A 80 7.85 -14.05 -8.55
CA LEU A 80 8.45 -14.27 -7.24
C LEU A 80 9.68 -15.17 -7.31
N ARG A 81 9.64 -16.25 -8.12
CA ARG A 81 10.78 -17.13 -8.39
C ARG A 81 11.96 -16.35 -8.98
N ALA A 82 11.71 -15.50 -9.97
CA ALA A 82 12.75 -14.68 -10.58
C ALA A 82 13.39 -13.72 -9.57
N VAL A 83 12.58 -13.11 -8.69
CA VAL A 83 13.08 -12.24 -7.60
C VAL A 83 13.96 -13.03 -6.63
N LEU A 84 13.51 -14.19 -6.16
CA LEU A 84 14.25 -15.03 -5.22
C LEU A 84 15.56 -15.51 -5.82
N ARG A 85 15.55 -15.95 -7.09
CA ARG A 85 16.75 -16.36 -7.82
C ARG A 85 17.75 -15.21 -7.93
N LEU A 86 17.29 -14.03 -8.33
CA LEU A 86 18.12 -12.84 -8.47
C LEU A 86 18.76 -12.42 -7.14
N LEU A 87 18.01 -12.47 -6.03
CA LEU A 87 18.54 -12.16 -4.70
C LEU A 87 19.58 -13.21 -4.26
N ARG A 88 19.35 -14.50 -4.52
CA ARG A 88 20.32 -15.56 -4.22
C ARG A 88 21.60 -15.48 -5.05
N GLU A 89 21.51 -15.05 -6.31
CA GLU A 89 22.66 -14.82 -7.16
C GLU A 89 23.53 -13.63 -6.71
N ARG A 90 22.90 -12.58 -6.18
CA ARG A 90 23.57 -11.30 -5.90
C ARG A 90 23.84 -11.00 -4.43
N THR A 91 23.29 -11.82 -3.52
CA THR A 91 23.45 -11.61 -2.07
C THR A 91 23.67 -12.93 -1.34
N SER A 92 24.34 -12.86 -0.19
CA SER A 92 24.44 -13.98 0.76
C SER A 92 23.49 -13.84 1.95
N ALA A 93 22.54 -12.91 1.87
CA ALA A 93 21.63 -12.58 2.97
C ALA A 93 20.67 -13.74 3.31
N GLU A 94 20.26 -13.81 4.56
CA GLU A 94 19.05 -14.55 4.95
C GLU A 94 17.84 -13.86 4.29
N LEU A 95 17.03 -14.63 3.56
CA LEU A 95 15.81 -14.13 2.93
C LEU A 95 14.59 -14.53 3.73
N LEU A 96 13.72 -13.54 3.98
CA LEU A 96 12.47 -13.70 4.70
C LEU A 96 11.33 -13.24 3.78
N LEU A 97 10.32 -14.06 3.56
CA LEU A 97 9.06 -13.62 2.98
C LEU A 97 8.17 -13.12 4.11
N VAL A 98 7.76 -11.86 4.05
CA VAL A 98 6.98 -11.21 5.12
C VAL A 98 5.62 -10.78 4.58
N ASP A 99 4.53 -11.23 5.20
CA ASP A 99 3.16 -10.80 4.90
C ASP A 99 2.22 -11.14 6.05
N SER A 100 0.95 -10.93 5.83
CA SER A 100 -0.16 -11.27 6.70
C SER A 100 -1.00 -12.35 6.08
N THR A 101 -1.42 -13.35 6.84
CA THR A 101 -2.41 -14.32 6.37
C THR A 101 -3.84 -13.79 6.43
N TYR A 102 -4.10 -12.73 7.17
CA TYR A 102 -5.44 -12.15 7.37
C TYR A 102 -6.57 -13.21 7.51
N HIS A 103 -6.28 -14.29 8.21
CA HIS A 103 -7.24 -15.38 8.38
C HIS A 103 -7.78 -15.37 9.82
N PRO A 104 -9.11 -15.45 10.02
CA PRO A 104 -9.71 -15.41 11.36
C PRO A 104 -9.33 -16.62 12.24
N GLU A 105 -8.83 -17.70 11.65
CA GLU A 105 -8.49 -18.94 12.35
C GLU A 105 -7.01 -19.09 12.71
N GLY A 106 -6.14 -18.12 12.33
CA GLY A 106 -4.74 -18.12 12.75
C GLY A 106 -3.73 -17.83 11.64
N PRO A 107 -2.44 -17.75 12.03
CA PRO A 107 -1.39 -17.19 11.18
C PRO A 107 -0.96 -18.06 10.00
N ASP A 108 -1.23 -19.35 9.99
CA ASP A 108 -0.63 -20.29 9.04
C ASP A 108 -1.60 -20.80 7.97
N ALA A 109 -2.86 -20.38 8.00
CA ALA A 109 -3.94 -21.05 7.30
C ALA A 109 -3.89 -21.04 5.75
N ASN A 110 -3.10 -20.15 5.11
CA ASN A 110 -3.12 -20.01 3.66
C ASN A 110 -1.76 -20.04 2.96
N ILE A 111 -0.68 -19.99 3.70
CA ILE A 111 0.66 -19.95 3.10
C ILE A 111 1.03 -21.26 2.43
N ASP A 112 0.57 -22.38 2.99
CA ASP A 112 0.90 -23.75 2.56
C ASP A 112 0.53 -24.03 1.11
N ILE A 113 -0.46 -23.34 0.59
CA ILE A 113 -1.11 -23.68 -0.65
C ILE A 113 -0.41 -23.08 -1.87
N TYR A 114 0.20 -21.88 -1.71
CA TYR A 114 0.69 -21.13 -2.86
C TYR A 114 2.20 -21.07 -2.97
N PHE A 115 2.90 -20.88 -1.85
CA PHE A 115 4.28 -20.41 -1.88
C PHE A 115 5.26 -21.32 -1.15
N LEU A 116 4.83 -22.24 -0.27
CA LEU A 116 5.74 -23.08 0.48
C LEU A 116 6.73 -23.84 -0.40
N PRO A 117 6.32 -24.51 -1.50
CA PRO A 117 7.27 -25.22 -2.36
C PRO A 117 8.33 -24.30 -2.95
N LEU A 118 7.95 -23.05 -3.26
CA LEU A 118 8.86 -22.04 -3.78
C LEU A 118 9.80 -21.53 -2.69
N LEU A 119 9.31 -21.31 -1.48
CA LEU A 119 10.12 -20.89 -0.35
C LEU A 119 11.17 -21.95 0.03
N ASP A 120 10.76 -23.22 0.05
CA ASP A 120 11.64 -24.37 0.31
C ASP A 120 12.76 -24.48 -0.73
N GLU A 121 12.44 -24.32 -2.03
CA GLU A 121 13.41 -24.36 -3.12
C GLU A 121 14.54 -23.34 -2.93
N PHE A 122 14.23 -22.15 -2.42
CA PHE A 122 15.21 -21.07 -2.22
C PHE A 122 15.69 -20.91 -0.77
N GLY A 123 15.27 -21.77 0.14
CA GLY A 123 15.63 -21.68 1.57
C GLY A 123 15.17 -20.34 2.18
N VAL A 124 13.97 -19.89 1.84
CA VAL A 124 13.35 -18.65 2.34
C VAL A 124 12.43 -18.99 3.48
N LYS A 125 12.51 -18.25 4.58
CA LYS A 125 11.60 -18.41 5.72
C LYS A 125 10.39 -17.50 5.54
N TYR A 126 9.20 -18.01 5.82
CA TYR A 126 8.01 -17.18 5.97
C TYR A 126 7.90 -16.61 7.38
N VAL A 127 7.57 -15.33 7.46
CA VAL A 127 7.28 -14.63 8.71
C VAL A 127 5.89 -14.01 8.60
N GLU A 128 4.95 -14.53 9.40
CA GLU A 128 3.65 -13.92 9.58
C GLU A 128 3.83 -12.64 10.40
N CYS A 129 3.41 -11.49 9.83
CA CYS A 129 3.77 -10.18 10.36
C CYS A 129 2.69 -9.50 11.20
N THR A 130 1.49 -10.08 11.34
CA THR A 130 0.34 -9.25 11.74
C THR A 130 -0.47 -9.75 12.93
N TRP A 131 -0.18 -10.95 13.46
CA TRP A 131 -0.93 -11.58 14.55
C TRP A 131 -0.24 -11.60 15.91
N ARG A 132 1.04 -11.27 15.95
CA ARG A 132 1.90 -11.39 17.16
C ARG A 132 2.11 -10.04 17.82
N ASP A 133 2.85 -10.04 18.89
CA ASP A 133 3.32 -8.83 19.57
C ASP A 133 3.98 -7.89 18.55
N MET A 134 3.65 -6.62 18.65
CA MET A 134 4.11 -5.56 17.75
C MET A 134 4.99 -4.59 18.50
N GLU A 135 5.93 -4.01 17.77
CA GLU A 135 6.79 -2.94 18.27
C GLU A 135 6.44 -1.60 17.64
N TRP A 136 6.73 -0.53 18.34
CA TRP A 136 6.53 0.83 17.85
C TRP A 136 7.73 1.29 17.03
N TYR A 137 7.45 1.75 15.83
CA TYR A 137 8.42 2.33 14.89
C TYR A 137 8.08 3.78 14.65
N ASP A 138 9.02 4.67 14.95
CA ASP A 138 8.87 6.09 14.67
C ASP A 138 8.97 6.37 13.17
N VAL A 139 8.09 7.23 12.67
CA VAL A 139 8.16 7.66 11.27
C VAL A 139 9.27 8.69 11.11
N PRO A 140 10.24 8.49 10.21
CA PRO A 140 11.28 9.47 9.96
C PRO A 140 10.71 10.85 9.64
N GLY A 141 11.15 11.91 10.35
CA GLY A 141 10.64 13.27 10.16
C GLY A 141 9.22 13.49 10.71
N ALA A 142 8.82 12.71 11.71
CA ALA A 142 7.61 12.84 12.52
C ALA A 142 6.27 12.53 11.85
N GLY A 143 6.26 11.82 10.72
CA GLY A 143 5.05 11.32 10.06
C GLY A 143 4.12 12.40 9.50
N LEU A 144 3.19 12.00 8.67
CA LEU A 144 2.15 12.85 8.10
C LEU A 144 0.82 12.67 8.83
N MET A 145 0.46 11.43 9.21
CA MET A 145 -0.76 11.10 9.93
C MET A 145 -0.50 10.72 11.38
N PHE A 146 0.50 9.87 11.61
CA PHE A 146 0.90 9.41 12.93
C PHE A 146 2.41 9.55 13.11
N GLY A 147 2.84 9.82 14.33
CA GLY A 147 4.27 9.87 14.67
C GLY A 147 4.94 8.50 14.64
N ARG A 148 4.17 7.42 14.85
CA ARG A 148 4.65 6.04 14.90
C ARG A 148 3.60 5.01 14.53
N TYR A 149 4.07 3.84 14.12
CA TYR A 149 3.24 2.69 13.75
C TYR A 149 3.68 1.43 14.46
N GLN A 150 2.72 0.53 14.74
CA GLN A 150 3.01 -0.82 15.20
C GLN A 150 3.31 -1.71 14.00
N LEU A 151 4.49 -2.34 14.00
CA LEU A 151 4.92 -3.32 13.02
C LEU A 151 5.55 -4.52 13.73
N ASN A 152 5.73 -5.62 12.99
CA ASN A 152 6.37 -6.82 13.53
C ASN A 152 7.80 -6.52 13.99
N PRO A 153 8.25 -7.06 15.15
CA PRO A 153 9.61 -6.87 15.66
C PRO A 153 10.72 -7.25 14.68
N ILE A 154 10.44 -8.12 13.69
CA ILE A 154 11.42 -8.54 12.69
C ILE A 154 12.04 -7.36 11.93
N PHE A 155 11.31 -6.24 11.79
CA PHE A 155 11.81 -5.05 11.11
C PHE A 155 12.94 -4.31 11.86
N GLN A 156 13.21 -4.66 13.15
CA GLN A 156 14.39 -4.19 13.85
C GLN A 156 15.67 -4.92 13.39
N ASP A 157 15.50 -6.14 12.88
CA ASP A 157 16.59 -7.05 12.52
C ASP A 157 16.86 -7.16 11.02
N VAL A 158 16.03 -6.55 10.16
CA VAL A 158 16.25 -6.56 8.70
C VAL A 158 17.05 -5.35 8.24
N ASP A 159 18.02 -5.58 7.36
CA ASP A 159 18.89 -4.53 6.81
C ASP A 159 18.30 -3.89 5.56
N ALA A 160 17.46 -4.63 4.83
CA ALA A 160 16.87 -4.19 3.58
C ALA A 160 15.48 -4.81 3.36
N VAL A 161 14.61 -4.07 2.67
CA VAL A 161 13.27 -4.52 2.29
C VAL A 161 13.12 -4.46 0.77
N VAL A 162 12.52 -5.51 0.20
CA VAL A 162 12.10 -5.61 -1.20
C VAL A 162 10.57 -5.65 -1.23
N SER A 163 9.92 -4.78 -2.01
CA SER A 163 8.47 -4.81 -2.24
C SER A 163 8.19 -5.42 -3.61
N VAL A 164 7.37 -6.46 -3.66
CA VAL A 164 6.92 -7.10 -4.90
C VAL A 164 5.40 -7.01 -4.95
N ALA A 165 4.89 -6.18 -5.84
CA ALA A 165 3.47 -5.85 -5.94
C ALA A 165 2.90 -6.27 -7.29
N THR A 166 1.57 -6.27 -7.39
CA THR A 166 0.84 -6.50 -8.65
C THR A 166 0.38 -5.17 -9.24
N LEU A 167 0.43 -5.06 -10.56
CA LEU A 167 -0.08 -3.89 -11.31
C LEU A 167 -1.61 -3.90 -11.29
N LYS A 168 -2.22 -3.15 -10.37
CA LYS A 168 -3.69 -3.15 -10.24
C LYS A 168 -4.28 -1.84 -9.72
N SER A 169 -5.52 -1.58 -10.17
CA SER A 169 -6.37 -0.53 -9.63
C SER A 169 -6.80 -0.84 -8.19
N HIS A 170 -7.27 0.18 -7.50
CA HIS A 170 -7.82 0.08 -6.16
C HIS A 170 -9.06 0.96 -6.04
N ALA A 171 -10.20 0.39 -5.64
CA ALA A 171 -11.46 1.13 -5.53
C ALA A 171 -11.37 2.35 -4.59
N PHE A 172 -10.57 2.27 -3.54
CA PHE A 172 -10.43 3.34 -2.56
C PHE A 172 -9.26 4.28 -2.88
N MET A 173 -8.09 3.74 -3.25
CA MET A 173 -6.84 4.51 -3.40
C MET A 173 -6.43 4.79 -4.85
N GLY A 174 -7.25 4.41 -5.84
CA GLY A 174 -6.92 4.52 -7.25
C GLY A 174 -5.98 3.44 -7.74
N VAL A 175 -4.80 3.32 -7.15
CA VAL A 175 -3.78 2.30 -7.49
C VAL A 175 -3.32 1.51 -6.26
N THR A 176 -2.90 0.26 -6.47
CA THR A 176 -2.37 -0.62 -5.41
C THR A 176 -0.85 -0.51 -5.32
N LEU A 177 -0.10 -1.05 -6.23
CA LEU A 177 1.35 -0.98 -6.42
C LEU A 177 2.20 -1.27 -5.15
N CYS A 178 3.48 -0.89 -5.16
CA CYS A 178 4.44 -1.20 -4.09
C CYS A 178 4.13 -0.51 -2.76
N THR A 179 3.69 0.76 -2.81
CA THR A 179 3.39 1.52 -1.58
C THR A 179 2.19 0.94 -0.85
N LYS A 180 1.09 0.67 -1.57
CA LYS A 180 -0.10 0.07 -0.95
C LYS A 180 0.14 -1.37 -0.49
N ASN A 181 1.07 -2.10 -1.13
CA ASN A 181 1.50 -3.43 -0.72
C ASN A 181 2.05 -3.44 0.73
N LEU A 182 2.74 -2.38 1.16
CA LEU A 182 3.28 -2.27 2.53
C LEU A 182 2.18 -2.24 3.60
N PHE A 183 0.98 -1.82 3.25
CA PHE A 183 -0.17 -1.83 4.16
C PHE A 183 -0.50 -3.24 4.69
N GLY A 184 -0.13 -4.28 3.94
CA GLY A 184 -0.22 -5.68 4.38
C GLY A 184 0.60 -6.00 5.63
N LEU A 185 1.57 -5.15 6.02
CA LEU A 185 2.40 -5.32 7.21
C LEU A 185 1.77 -4.71 8.48
N CYS A 186 0.69 -3.93 8.33
CA CYS A 186 -0.05 -3.41 9.48
C CYS A 186 -0.74 -4.54 10.23
N PRO A 187 -0.83 -4.46 11.57
CA PRO A 187 -1.48 -5.46 12.41
C PRO A 187 -2.91 -5.77 11.98
N VAL A 188 -3.36 -6.99 12.17
CA VAL A 188 -4.76 -7.41 12.05
C VAL A 188 -5.40 -7.73 13.38
N HIS A 189 -4.59 -8.00 14.41
CA HIS A 189 -5.08 -8.35 15.73
C HIS A 189 -5.79 -7.16 16.39
N PRO A 190 -6.99 -7.35 16.97
CA PRO A 190 -7.77 -6.26 17.57
C PRO A 190 -7.07 -5.47 18.68
N GLN A 191 -6.19 -6.12 19.46
CA GLN A 191 -5.44 -5.50 20.56
C GLN A 191 -4.31 -4.57 20.10
N ASN A 192 -3.92 -4.64 18.82
CA ASN A 192 -2.99 -3.69 18.19
C ASN A 192 -3.78 -2.60 17.47
N ARG A 193 -3.10 -1.65 16.82
CA ARG A 193 -3.77 -0.72 15.90
C ARG A 193 -4.00 -1.42 14.56
N PRO A 194 -5.14 -2.14 14.37
CA PRO A 194 -5.33 -2.99 13.21
C PRO A 194 -5.49 -2.16 11.93
N ARG A 195 -5.15 -2.78 10.80
CA ARG A 195 -5.25 -2.13 9.48
C ARG A 195 -6.65 -1.58 9.17
N THR A 196 -7.72 -2.15 9.73
CA THR A 196 -9.08 -1.61 9.60
C THR A 196 -9.26 -0.25 10.25
N TYR A 197 -8.49 0.05 11.31
CA TYR A 197 -8.43 1.37 11.93
C TYR A 197 -7.77 2.40 11.01
N PHE A 198 -6.71 2.01 10.31
CA PHE A 198 -6.02 2.88 9.35
C PHE A 198 -6.77 3.02 8.02
N HIS A 199 -7.61 2.03 7.64
CA HIS A 199 -8.35 2.04 6.38
C HIS A 199 -9.60 2.93 6.48
N HIS A 200 -9.37 4.23 6.54
CA HIS A 200 -10.41 5.25 6.74
C HIS A 200 -10.21 6.41 5.77
N LEU A 201 -11.32 7.05 5.37
CA LEU A 201 -11.28 8.28 4.57
C LEU A 201 -10.41 9.33 5.25
N VAL A 202 -9.69 10.09 4.45
CA VAL A 202 -8.69 11.09 4.85
C VAL A 202 -7.44 10.46 5.46
N ARG A 203 -7.58 9.46 6.32
CA ARG A 203 -6.45 8.85 7.05
C ARG A 203 -5.57 7.98 6.15
N LEU A 204 -6.17 7.10 5.34
CA LEU A 204 -5.44 6.05 4.63
C LEU A 204 -4.32 6.57 3.71
N PRO A 205 -4.51 7.61 2.87
CA PRO A 205 -3.43 8.07 2.00
C PRO A 205 -2.20 8.59 2.75
N TYR A 206 -2.40 9.24 3.88
CA TYR A 206 -1.31 9.70 4.76
C TYR A 206 -0.61 8.52 5.46
N VAL A 207 -1.38 7.53 5.91
CA VAL A 207 -0.83 6.28 6.48
C VAL A 207 0.06 5.57 5.47
N LEU A 208 -0.34 5.49 4.20
CA LEU A 208 0.47 4.85 3.15
C LEU A 208 1.78 5.60 2.91
N ALA A 209 1.74 6.92 2.88
CA ALA A 209 2.94 7.76 2.75
C ALA A 209 3.88 7.56 3.96
N ASP A 210 3.33 7.49 5.17
CA ASP A 210 4.10 7.24 6.40
C ASP A 210 4.73 5.84 6.41
N LEU A 211 3.99 4.81 6.02
CA LEU A 211 4.52 3.44 5.93
C LEU A 211 5.66 3.33 4.92
N ALA A 212 5.54 3.99 3.77
CA ALA A 212 6.60 4.05 2.78
C ALA A 212 7.89 4.64 3.35
N ARG A 213 7.76 5.72 4.15
CA ARG A 213 8.88 6.39 4.83
C ARG A 213 9.46 5.58 5.99
N THR A 214 8.63 4.79 6.66
CA THR A 214 9.06 3.96 7.80
C THR A 214 9.79 2.71 7.35
N ILE A 215 9.24 2.00 6.34
CA ILE A 215 9.75 0.70 5.88
C ILE A 215 10.88 0.89 4.85
N GLN A 216 10.81 1.90 3.98
CA GLN A 216 11.81 2.28 2.98
C GLN A 216 12.31 1.11 2.12
N PRO A 217 11.43 0.42 1.35
CA PRO A 217 11.89 -0.62 0.46
C PRO A 217 12.94 -0.08 -0.53
N CYS A 218 14.07 -0.79 -0.64
CA CYS A 218 15.17 -0.35 -1.48
C CYS A 218 15.14 -0.94 -2.89
N LEU A 219 14.34 -1.99 -3.11
CA LEU A 219 14.03 -2.55 -4.41
C LEU A 219 12.52 -2.76 -4.49
N ASN A 220 11.92 -2.24 -5.54
CA ASN A 220 10.47 -2.25 -5.75
C ASN A 220 10.18 -2.86 -7.10
N ILE A 221 9.37 -3.90 -7.14
CA ILE A 221 9.05 -4.66 -8.35
C ILE A 221 7.55 -4.70 -8.50
N VAL A 222 7.05 -4.41 -9.71
CA VAL A 222 5.63 -4.51 -10.04
C VAL A 222 5.45 -5.58 -11.10
N ASP A 223 4.72 -6.61 -10.74
CA ASP A 223 4.24 -7.67 -11.61
C ASP A 223 3.02 -7.17 -12.38
N GLY A 224 3.19 -6.94 -13.65
CA GLY A 224 2.17 -6.58 -14.62
C GLY A 224 2.09 -7.59 -15.76
N LEU A 225 2.47 -8.86 -15.55
CA LEU A 225 2.20 -9.92 -16.54
C LEU A 225 0.70 -9.99 -16.78
N VAL A 226 -0.07 -10.16 -15.70
CA VAL A 226 -1.51 -9.99 -15.65
C VAL A 226 -1.84 -9.07 -14.48
N GLY A 227 -2.34 -7.89 -14.80
CA GLY A 227 -2.79 -6.92 -13.80
C GLY A 227 -4.30 -6.99 -13.57
N GLN A 228 -4.83 -6.04 -12.81
CA GLN A 228 -6.26 -5.97 -12.49
C GLN A 228 -6.78 -4.54 -12.54
N SER A 229 -7.90 -4.34 -13.21
CA SER A 229 -8.67 -3.10 -13.28
C SER A 229 -9.90 -3.16 -12.36
N GLY A 230 -10.44 -2.00 -12.00
CA GLY A 230 -11.64 -1.83 -11.21
C GLY A 230 -11.35 -1.68 -9.73
N ARG A 231 -11.03 -2.78 -9.07
CA ARG A 231 -10.79 -2.85 -7.62
C ARG A 231 -9.66 -3.81 -7.27
N GLU A 232 -9.23 -3.78 -6.01
CA GLU A 232 -8.13 -4.61 -5.50
C GLU A 232 -8.46 -6.11 -5.45
N TRP A 233 -9.74 -6.46 -5.26
CA TRP A 233 -10.28 -7.83 -5.19
C TRP A 233 -11.50 -7.96 -6.07
N GLY A 234 -11.58 -9.03 -6.86
CA GLY A 234 -12.75 -9.26 -7.71
C GLY A 234 -12.88 -8.32 -8.90
N GLY A 235 -11.83 -7.58 -9.28
CA GLY A 235 -11.81 -6.72 -10.46
C GLY A 235 -11.67 -7.49 -11.77
N HIS A 236 -11.35 -6.78 -12.85
CA HIS A 236 -11.21 -7.33 -14.20
C HIS A 236 -9.74 -7.52 -14.56
N ALA A 237 -9.39 -8.70 -15.07
CA ALA A 237 -8.03 -8.99 -15.53
C ALA A 237 -7.61 -8.05 -16.66
N GLN A 238 -6.35 -7.62 -16.62
CA GLN A 238 -5.69 -6.85 -17.65
C GLN A 238 -4.36 -7.53 -18.01
N VAL A 239 -4.26 -8.11 -19.19
CA VAL A 239 -2.97 -8.57 -19.72
C VAL A 239 -2.17 -7.32 -20.08
N ALA A 240 -1.14 -7.03 -19.28
CA ALA A 240 -0.31 -5.85 -19.46
C ALA A 240 1.10 -6.17 -19.98
N ASP A 241 1.51 -7.45 -20.00
CA ASP A 241 2.79 -7.91 -20.54
C ASP A 241 3.99 -7.05 -20.05
N THR A 242 4.00 -6.68 -18.78
CA THR A 242 4.91 -5.65 -18.24
C THR A 242 5.53 -6.06 -16.93
N LEU A 243 6.84 -5.81 -16.78
CA LEU A 243 7.54 -5.80 -15.48
C LEU A 243 8.12 -4.42 -15.25
N VAL A 244 8.05 -3.94 -14.00
CA VAL A 244 8.64 -2.66 -13.56
C VAL A 244 9.55 -2.91 -12.37
N ALA A 245 10.69 -2.22 -12.30
CA ALA A 245 11.57 -2.22 -11.15
C ALA A 245 12.14 -0.82 -10.87
N GLY A 246 12.30 -0.47 -9.59
CA GLY A 246 12.89 0.82 -9.20
C GLY A 246 13.46 0.83 -7.78
N ASP A 247 14.25 1.85 -7.51
CA ASP A 247 15.03 1.99 -6.27
C ASP A 247 14.34 2.84 -5.18
N ASN A 248 13.12 3.34 -5.46
CA ASN A 248 12.27 4.05 -4.51
C ASN A 248 10.80 3.69 -4.78
N CYS A 249 10.02 3.35 -3.76
CA CYS A 249 8.66 2.85 -3.96
C CYS A 249 7.72 3.90 -4.56
N ILE A 250 7.83 5.17 -4.18
CA ILE A 250 6.98 6.24 -4.71
C ILE A 250 7.31 6.51 -6.19
N ALA A 251 8.59 6.63 -6.54
CA ALA A 251 9.01 6.83 -7.93
C ALA A 251 8.64 5.62 -8.82
N THR A 252 8.78 4.40 -8.30
CA THR A 252 8.37 3.18 -9.00
C THR A 252 6.87 3.16 -9.25
N ASP A 253 6.08 3.47 -8.23
CA ASP A 253 4.62 3.49 -8.31
C ASP A 253 4.12 4.64 -9.23
N ALA A 254 4.79 5.80 -9.23
CA ALA A 254 4.49 6.89 -10.16
C ALA A 254 4.69 6.48 -11.61
N CYS A 255 5.82 5.81 -11.92
CA CYS A 255 6.09 5.28 -13.26
C CYS A 255 5.09 4.17 -13.64
N ALA A 256 4.76 3.27 -12.71
CA ALA A 256 3.77 2.22 -12.95
C ALA A 256 2.36 2.81 -13.18
N ALA A 257 1.95 3.83 -12.42
CA ALA A 257 0.68 4.55 -12.63
C ALA A 257 0.63 5.20 -14.02
N ALA A 258 1.74 5.80 -14.47
CA ALA A 258 1.83 6.34 -15.83
C ALA A 258 1.72 5.26 -16.90
N LEU A 259 2.32 4.08 -16.70
CA LEU A 259 2.13 2.94 -17.60
C LEU A 259 0.68 2.44 -17.61
N MET A 260 -0.05 2.56 -16.50
CA MET A 260 -1.50 2.28 -16.45
C MET A 260 -2.35 3.34 -17.17
N GLY A 261 -1.77 4.46 -17.60
CA GLY A 261 -2.47 5.56 -18.26
C GLY A 261 -2.96 6.66 -17.31
N HIS A 262 -2.47 6.70 -16.08
CA HIS A 262 -2.82 7.69 -15.08
C HIS A 262 -1.74 8.76 -14.93
N ASP A 263 -2.15 9.98 -14.62
CA ASP A 263 -1.22 11.03 -14.20
C ASP A 263 -0.83 10.78 -12.72
N PRO A 264 0.45 10.44 -12.42
CA PRO A 264 0.87 10.19 -11.05
C PRO A 264 0.88 11.45 -10.17
N ALA A 265 0.83 12.64 -10.74
CA ALA A 265 0.72 13.91 -10.02
C ALA A 265 -0.74 14.35 -9.81
N ALA A 266 -1.72 13.67 -10.42
CA ALA A 266 -3.13 13.94 -10.19
C ALA A 266 -3.51 13.67 -8.72
N ASP A 267 -4.51 14.39 -8.24
CA ASP A 267 -5.03 14.25 -6.88
C ASP A 267 -6.57 14.20 -6.89
N TRP A 268 -7.16 13.83 -5.74
CA TRP A 268 -8.61 13.85 -5.56
C TRP A 268 -9.20 15.23 -5.98
N PRO A 269 -10.31 15.26 -6.73
CA PRO A 269 -11.17 14.15 -7.19
C PRO A 269 -10.84 13.61 -8.60
N THR A 270 -9.66 13.85 -9.12
CA THR A 270 -9.26 13.41 -10.47
C THR A 270 -9.03 11.90 -10.53
N PRO A 271 -9.57 11.16 -11.51
CA PRO A 271 -9.26 9.74 -11.67
C PRO A 271 -7.76 9.47 -11.78
N PRO A 272 -7.26 8.37 -11.19
CA PRO A 272 -7.99 7.31 -10.52
C PRO A 272 -8.33 7.60 -9.05
N PHE A 273 -7.92 8.75 -8.50
CA PHE A 273 -8.04 9.13 -7.09
C PHE A 273 -9.45 9.68 -6.78
N ARG A 274 -10.48 8.87 -7.01
CA ARG A 274 -11.89 9.28 -6.94
C ARG A 274 -12.43 9.41 -5.51
N ARG A 275 -11.82 8.72 -4.53
CA ARG A 275 -12.33 8.68 -3.15
C ARG A 275 -11.48 9.44 -2.15
N ASP A 276 -10.18 9.50 -2.36
CA ASP A 276 -9.27 10.14 -1.43
C ASP A 276 -8.04 10.70 -2.14
N ARG A 277 -7.21 11.43 -1.38
CA ARG A 277 -5.97 12.00 -1.84
C ARG A 277 -5.04 10.95 -2.47
N ASN A 278 -4.19 11.40 -3.36
CA ASN A 278 -3.12 10.60 -3.91
C ASN A 278 -1.99 10.43 -2.88
N HIS A 279 -1.82 9.22 -2.37
CA HIS A 279 -0.78 8.92 -1.39
C HIS A 279 0.65 9.06 -1.94
N LEU A 280 0.85 8.89 -3.26
CA LEU A 280 2.15 9.09 -3.92
C LEU A 280 2.52 10.57 -3.91
N LEU A 281 1.55 11.43 -4.23
CA LEU A 281 1.75 12.88 -4.20
C LEU A 281 2.04 13.36 -2.77
N LEU A 282 1.29 12.88 -1.76
CA LEU A 282 1.53 13.22 -0.36
C LEU A 282 2.93 12.83 0.12
N ALA A 283 3.41 11.65 -0.27
CA ALA A 283 4.76 11.20 0.07
C ALA A 283 5.83 12.06 -0.62
N ALA A 284 5.63 12.41 -1.89
CA ALA A 284 6.56 13.26 -2.65
C ALA A 284 6.59 14.70 -2.08
N GLU A 285 5.43 15.30 -1.75
CA GLU A 285 5.33 16.61 -1.08
C GLU A 285 6.06 16.63 0.27
N ALA A 286 6.11 15.49 0.95
CA ALA A 286 6.85 15.31 2.20
C ALA A 286 8.36 15.00 2.00
N GLY A 287 8.85 15.07 0.78
CA GLY A 287 10.25 14.82 0.44
C GLY A 287 10.66 13.36 0.38
N TYR A 288 9.71 12.43 0.28
CA TYR A 288 9.99 11.01 0.10
C TYR A 288 9.49 10.52 -1.26
N GLY A 289 10.44 10.31 -2.19
CA GLY A 289 10.12 9.91 -3.56
C GLY A 289 9.81 11.07 -4.50
N CYS A 290 9.27 10.76 -5.66
CA CYS A 290 8.94 11.72 -6.70
C CYS A 290 7.77 11.22 -7.55
N VAL A 291 6.87 12.11 -7.95
CA VAL A 291 5.77 11.85 -8.90
C VAL A 291 5.96 12.58 -10.22
N ASP A 292 6.91 13.51 -10.30
CA ASP A 292 7.29 14.20 -11.54
C ASP A 292 8.20 13.30 -12.38
N LEU A 293 7.65 12.71 -13.41
CA LEU A 293 8.37 11.77 -14.29
C LEU A 293 9.60 12.40 -14.96
N SER A 294 9.62 13.72 -15.14
CA SER A 294 10.77 14.42 -15.72
C SER A 294 12.01 14.43 -14.80
N GLN A 295 11.80 14.18 -13.51
CA GLN A 295 12.85 14.11 -12.49
C GLN A 295 13.24 12.68 -12.13
N ILE A 296 12.61 11.67 -12.75
CA ILE A 296 12.92 10.24 -12.57
C ILE A 296 13.68 9.76 -13.80
N ASP A 297 14.80 9.07 -13.62
CA ASP A 297 15.44 8.31 -14.71
C ASP A 297 14.58 7.09 -15.05
N PHE A 298 13.51 7.34 -15.81
CA PHE A 298 12.55 6.33 -16.23
C PHE A 298 12.79 5.91 -17.66
N GLN A 299 13.18 4.63 -17.84
CA GLN A 299 13.40 4.03 -19.16
C GLN A 299 12.54 2.80 -19.35
N HIS A 300 11.91 2.69 -20.52
CA HIS A 300 11.06 1.56 -20.88
C HIS A 300 10.97 1.34 -22.40
N ASN A 301 10.57 0.14 -22.81
CA ASN A 301 10.29 -0.23 -24.20
C ASN A 301 8.79 -0.51 -24.45
N LEU A 302 7.93 0.10 -23.68
CA LEU A 302 6.47 -0.10 -23.67
C LEU A 302 5.75 1.03 -24.40
N ASN A 303 4.49 0.76 -24.78
CA ASN A 303 3.57 1.75 -25.35
C ASN A 303 2.41 2.00 -24.37
N PRO A 304 2.52 2.98 -23.46
CA PRO A 304 1.44 3.29 -22.52
C PRO A 304 0.17 3.83 -23.23
N PRO A 305 -1.02 3.52 -22.69
CA PRO A 305 -1.27 2.64 -21.55
C PRO A 305 -1.06 1.15 -21.89
N VAL A 306 -0.49 0.39 -20.95
CA VAL A 306 -0.24 -1.04 -21.14
C VAL A 306 -1.48 -1.93 -20.94
N GLY A 307 -2.60 -1.33 -20.65
CA GLY A 307 -3.91 -1.96 -20.44
C GLY A 307 -4.99 -0.92 -20.19
N GLN A 308 -6.20 -1.38 -19.89
CA GLN A 308 -7.32 -0.50 -19.53
C GLN A 308 -7.52 -0.56 -18.01
N PHE A 309 -6.88 0.35 -17.30
CA PHE A 309 -6.96 0.45 -15.86
C PHE A 309 -7.85 1.63 -15.46
N ASP A 310 -8.86 1.37 -14.65
CA ASP A 310 -9.69 2.40 -14.01
C ASP A 310 -10.13 1.91 -12.63
N SER A 311 -10.57 2.83 -11.78
CA SER A 311 -11.21 2.50 -10.52
C SER A 311 -12.72 2.40 -10.72
N ASP A 312 -13.33 1.35 -10.19
CA ASP A 312 -14.78 1.19 -10.22
C ASP A 312 -15.51 1.94 -9.08
N ALA A 313 -14.82 2.89 -8.44
CA ALA A 313 -15.45 3.83 -7.53
C ALA A 313 -16.37 4.75 -8.32
N THR A 314 -17.68 4.60 -8.12
CA THR A 314 -18.73 5.30 -8.88
C THR A 314 -19.45 6.37 -8.06
N ASP A 315 -19.04 6.57 -6.80
CA ASP A 315 -19.68 7.57 -5.94
C ASP A 315 -19.49 8.98 -6.54
N PRO A 316 -20.56 9.79 -6.61
CA PRO A 316 -20.45 11.16 -7.09
C PRO A 316 -19.43 11.97 -6.27
N PRO A 317 -18.58 12.79 -6.91
CA PRO A 317 -17.54 13.55 -6.18
C PRO A 317 -18.09 14.41 -5.04
N ALA A 318 -19.27 15.02 -5.20
CA ALA A 318 -19.92 15.80 -4.15
C ALA A 318 -20.31 14.96 -2.91
N VAL A 319 -20.73 13.71 -3.14
CA VAL A 319 -21.02 12.76 -2.04
C VAL A 319 -19.75 12.39 -1.30
N VAL A 320 -18.69 12.08 -2.03
CA VAL A 320 -17.36 11.78 -1.45
C VAL A 320 -16.83 12.99 -0.67
N GLN A 321 -16.98 14.21 -1.20
CA GLN A 321 -16.61 15.44 -0.51
C GLN A 321 -17.36 15.61 0.82
N SER A 322 -18.66 15.32 0.82
CA SER A 322 -19.47 15.35 2.04
C SER A 322 -18.95 14.35 3.08
N TRP A 323 -18.64 13.11 2.68
CA TRP A 323 -18.08 12.11 3.58
C TRP A 323 -16.71 12.52 4.15
N ARG A 324 -15.84 13.07 3.31
CA ARG A 324 -14.52 13.55 3.73
C ARG A 324 -14.64 14.70 4.73
N ARG A 325 -15.54 15.65 4.45
CA ARG A 325 -15.85 16.76 5.36
C ARG A 325 -16.31 16.25 6.72
N THR A 326 -17.34 15.41 6.74
CA THR A 326 -17.87 14.83 7.98
C THR A 326 -16.80 14.06 8.76
N THR A 327 -15.94 13.30 8.04
CA THR A 327 -14.80 12.59 8.64
C THR A 327 -13.85 13.58 9.35
N CYS A 328 -13.50 14.68 8.70
CA CYS A 328 -12.62 15.71 9.29
C CYS A 328 -13.28 16.39 10.49
N GLU A 329 -14.56 16.77 10.37
CA GLU A 329 -15.32 17.41 11.46
C GLU A 329 -15.39 16.51 12.70
N GLN A 330 -15.67 15.21 12.53
CA GLN A 330 -15.69 14.27 13.66
C GLN A 330 -14.32 14.11 14.32
N ALA A 331 -13.25 14.08 13.53
CA ALA A 331 -11.88 14.03 14.06
C ALA A 331 -11.57 15.27 14.93
N LEU A 332 -11.96 16.46 14.48
CA LEU A 332 -11.71 17.69 15.22
C LEU A 332 -12.58 17.79 16.50
N VAL A 333 -13.84 17.31 16.46
CA VAL A 333 -14.67 17.18 17.67
C VAL A 333 -13.98 16.25 18.69
N PHE A 334 -13.42 15.14 18.23
CA PHE A 334 -12.66 14.27 19.13
C PHE A 334 -11.43 14.99 19.71
N ALA A 335 -10.66 15.68 18.89
CA ALA A 335 -9.47 16.41 19.34
C ALA A 335 -9.81 17.47 20.41
N GLU A 336 -10.90 18.20 20.23
CA GLU A 336 -11.37 19.20 21.19
C GLU A 336 -11.84 18.56 22.51
N ARG A 337 -12.53 17.42 22.43
CA ARG A 337 -13.15 16.74 23.58
C ARG A 337 -12.38 15.50 24.05
N ARG A 338 -11.12 15.36 23.69
CA ARG A 338 -10.34 14.14 23.94
C ARG A 338 -10.28 13.72 25.41
N HIS A 339 -10.22 14.67 26.35
CA HIS A 339 -10.21 14.35 27.78
C HIS A 339 -11.54 13.75 28.25
N GLU A 340 -12.68 14.22 27.71
CA GLU A 340 -13.98 13.64 27.96
C GLU A 340 -14.07 12.21 27.42
N PHE A 341 -13.67 11.99 26.16
CA PHE A 341 -13.65 10.65 25.55
C PHE A 341 -12.69 9.72 26.29
N ALA A 342 -11.51 10.18 26.68
CA ALA A 342 -10.54 9.39 27.44
C ALA A 342 -11.12 8.98 28.82
N SER A 343 -11.90 9.84 29.49
CA SER A 343 -12.51 9.49 30.77
C SER A 343 -13.58 8.40 30.67
N GLN A 344 -14.21 8.25 29.49
CA GLN A 344 -15.35 7.35 29.30
C GLN A 344 -14.97 6.07 28.54
N TYR A 345 -14.03 6.16 27.58
CA TYR A 345 -13.76 5.12 26.59
C TYR A 345 -12.27 4.74 26.50
N ALA A 346 -11.47 5.04 27.52
CA ALA A 346 -10.04 4.72 27.53
C ALA A 346 -9.78 3.24 27.19
N GLY A 347 -8.94 2.99 26.19
CA GLY A 347 -8.60 1.64 25.72
C GLY A 347 -9.66 0.99 24.83
N GLU A 348 -10.63 1.75 24.33
CA GLU A 348 -11.68 1.26 23.44
C GLU A 348 -11.59 1.92 22.05
N TYR A 349 -12.12 1.23 21.04
CA TYR A 349 -12.42 1.82 19.75
C TYR A 349 -13.81 2.47 19.80
N VAL A 350 -13.93 3.66 19.24
CA VAL A 350 -15.20 4.39 19.16
C VAL A 350 -15.50 4.75 17.72
N PHE A 351 -16.79 4.70 17.33
CA PHE A 351 -17.29 5.36 16.14
C PHE A 351 -18.03 6.64 16.53
N LEU A 352 -17.57 7.76 15.97
CA LEU A 352 -18.24 9.06 16.12
C LEU A 352 -19.11 9.36 14.91
N GLN A 353 -20.30 9.90 15.21
CA GLN A 353 -21.23 10.52 14.26
C GLN A 353 -21.88 11.72 14.95
N ASP A 354 -21.86 12.89 14.31
CA ASP A 354 -22.43 14.14 14.85
C ASP A 354 -21.92 14.50 16.25
N GLY A 355 -20.64 14.24 16.52
CA GLY A 355 -20.00 14.51 17.80
C GLY A 355 -20.40 13.57 18.94
N ALA A 356 -21.16 12.52 18.66
CA ALA A 356 -21.55 11.50 19.63
C ALA A 356 -20.90 10.14 19.30
N VAL A 357 -20.61 9.34 20.33
CA VAL A 357 -20.21 7.95 20.18
C VAL A 357 -21.45 7.11 19.89
N VAL A 358 -21.52 6.54 18.69
CA VAL A 358 -22.62 5.68 18.25
C VAL A 358 -22.34 4.20 18.44
N TRP A 359 -21.09 3.85 18.67
CA TRP A 359 -20.62 2.51 18.99
C TRP A 359 -19.26 2.58 19.67
N HIS A 360 -18.97 1.65 20.58
CA HIS A 360 -17.65 1.45 21.18
C HIS A 360 -17.43 -0.03 21.54
N ASP A 361 -16.18 -0.48 21.51
CA ASP A 361 -15.76 -1.83 21.88
C ASP A 361 -14.23 -1.88 22.05
N ARG A 362 -13.73 -2.79 22.89
CA ARG A 362 -12.28 -2.97 23.10
C ARG A 362 -11.64 -3.81 22.00
N ASP A 363 -12.34 -4.76 21.46
CA ASP A 363 -11.75 -5.87 20.73
C ASP A 363 -12.22 -6.03 19.27
N ARG A 364 -13.21 -5.26 18.81
CA ARG A 364 -13.89 -5.52 17.53
C ARG A 364 -14.06 -4.31 16.62
N PRO A 365 -12.98 -3.63 16.18
CA PRO A 365 -13.13 -2.49 15.28
C PRO A 365 -13.55 -2.88 13.85
N HIS A 366 -13.49 -4.16 13.46
CA HIS A 366 -13.71 -4.61 12.09
C HIS A 366 -14.97 -5.49 11.91
N GLY A 367 -15.65 -5.89 12.97
CA GLY A 367 -16.83 -6.76 12.89
C GLY A 367 -18.13 -6.08 12.45
N PHE A 368 -18.10 -4.77 12.19
CA PHE A 368 -19.30 -3.98 11.95
C PHE A 368 -19.34 -3.38 10.55
N SER A 369 -20.51 -3.52 9.91
CA SER A 369 -20.84 -2.70 8.75
C SER A 369 -21.04 -1.24 9.18
N ARG A 370 -20.23 -0.31 8.66
CA ARG A 370 -20.41 1.13 8.92
C ARG A 370 -21.81 1.61 8.52
N ARG A 371 -22.38 1.06 7.45
CA ARG A 371 -23.74 1.37 7.02
C ARG A 371 -24.78 0.94 8.06
N HIS A 372 -24.57 -0.23 8.67
CA HIS A 372 -25.47 -0.69 9.75
C HIS A 372 -25.44 0.23 10.97
N LEU A 373 -24.24 0.65 11.38
CA LEU A 373 -24.07 1.59 12.50
C LEU A 373 -24.61 2.98 12.19
N ALA A 374 -24.49 3.45 10.96
CA ALA A 374 -25.04 4.72 10.53
C ALA A 374 -26.60 4.73 10.51
N GLY A 375 -27.24 3.55 10.46
CA GLY A 375 -28.70 3.41 10.44
C GLY A 375 -29.33 4.16 9.27
N ALA A 376 -30.36 5.00 9.55
CA ALA A 376 -31.04 5.81 8.54
C ALA A 376 -30.13 6.87 7.87
N ARG A 377 -28.95 7.10 8.44
CA ARG A 377 -27.92 8.02 7.92
C ARG A 377 -26.76 7.28 7.27
N SER A 378 -27.04 6.18 6.57
CA SER A 378 -26.04 5.32 5.93
C SER A 378 -25.17 6.03 4.88
N ASP A 379 -25.55 7.22 4.43
CA ASP A 379 -24.78 8.11 3.57
C ASP A 379 -23.80 9.01 4.33
N SER A 380 -23.94 9.09 5.68
CA SER A 380 -23.05 9.87 6.53
C SER A 380 -21.81 9.07 6.88
N ALA A 381 -20.66 9.74 6.89
CA ALA A 381 -19.42 9.12 7.30
C ALA A 381 -19.36 8.94 8.82
N LEU A 382 -18.82 7.80 9.25
CA LEU A 382 -18.45 7.53 10.63
C LEU A 382 -16.94 7.67 10.77
N TRP A 383 -16.48 8.23 11.87
CA TRP A 383 -15.07 8.34 12.17
C TRP A 383 -14.66 7.35 13.26
N LEU A 384 -13.72 6.44 12.93
CA LEU A 384 -13.21 5.43 13.84
C LEU A 384 -11.96 5.95 14.56
N LYS A 385 -11.95 5.88 15.90
CA LYS A 385 -10.81 6.21 16.75
C LYS A 385 -10.59 5.13 17.80
N TYR A 386 -9.33 4.79 18.05
CA TYR A 386 -8.92 4.15 19.30
C TYR A 386 -8.63 5.24 20.33
N VAL A 387 -9.27 5.16 21.49
CA VAL A 387 -9.11 6.15 22.55
C VAL A 387 -7.90 5.78 23.40
N ASP A 388 -6.74 6.28 23.02
CA ASP A 388 -5.49 6.10 23.74
C ASP A 388 -5.25 7.29 24.67
N PRO A 389 -5.31 7.10 26.01
CA PRO A 389 -5.07 8.19 26.95
C PRO A 389 -3.66 8.78 26.86
N ASP A 390 -2.69 7.97 26.44
CA ASP A 390 -1.28 8.35 26.34
C ASP A 390 -0.89 8.93 24.98
N GLU A 391 -1.84 8.94 24.00
CA GLU A 391 -1.62 9.42 22.63
C GLU A 391 -0.38 8.79 21.97
N THR A 392 -0.14 7.52 22.21
CA THR A 392 1.09 6.79 21.82
C THR A 392 1.38 6.87 20.32
N GLU A 393 0.36 6.92 19.47
CA GLU A 393 0.50 7.04 18.00
C GLU A 393 0.93 8.43 17.56
N ALA A 394 0.71 9.45 18.39
CA ALA A 394 0.89 10.87 18.06
C ALA A 394 0.13 11.25 16.76
N GLU A 395 -1.21 11.06 16.77
CA GLU A 395 -2.07 11.41 15.63
C GLU A 395 -2.07 12.92 15.39
N ARG A 396 -1.97 13.30 14.11
CA ARG A 396 -1.87 14.69 13.68
C ARG A 396 -3.22 15.25 13.27
N PHE A 397 -3.93 15.82 14.21
CA PHE A 397 -5.27 16.37 13.98
C PHE A 397 -5.28 17.59 13.05
N GLU A 398 -4.15 18.29 12.89
CA GLU A 398 -4.01 19.38 11.92
C GLU A 398 -4.17 18.93 10.45
N VAL A 399 -4.04 17.63 10.16
CA VAL A 399 -4.33 17.07 8.84
C VAL A 399 -5.81 17.30 8.51
N TYR A 400 -6.70 17.04 9.44
CA TYR A 400 -8.14 17.19 9.22
C TYR A 400 -8.55 18.65 9.00
N SER A 401 -7.94 19.60 9.70
CA SER A 401 -8.15 21.03 9.45
C SER A 401 -7.70 21.44 8.06
N ARG A 402 -6.49 21.03 7.66
CA ARG A 402 -5.96 21.31 6.32
C ARG A 402 -6.82 20.73 5.20
N GLU A 403 -7.38 19.53 5.40
CA GLU A 403 -8.27 18.92 4.42
C GLU A 403 -9.62 19.65 4.33
N LEU A 404 -10.15 20.19 5.44
CA LEU A 404 -11.34 21.07 5.41
C LEU A 404 -11.06 22.36 4.63
N ASP A 405 -9.93 23.02 4.89
CA ASP A 405 -9.52 24.25 4.19
C ASP A 405 -9.35 23.99 2.69
N ARG A 406 -8.77 22.85 2.32
CA ARG A 406 -8.61 22.43 0.92
C ARG A 406 -9.96 22.24 0.23
N MET A 407 -10.90 21.54 0.88
CA MET A 407 -12.24 21.33 0.33
C MET A 407 -13.04 22.65 0.23
N ALA A 408 -12.82 23.58 1.14
CA ALA A 408 -13.44 24.91 1.08
C ALA A 408 -12.87 25.76 -0.07
N SER A 409 -11.58 25.63 -0.37
CA SER A 409 -10.92 26.36 -1.45
C SER A 409 -11.25 25.82 -2.85
N HIS A 410 -11.69 24.56 -2.95
CA HIS A 410 -12.04 23.88 -4.19
C HIS A 410 -13.43 23.23 -4.08
N PRO A 411 -14.50 24.03 -3.95
CA PRO A 411 -15.84 23.46 -3.84
C PRO A 411 -16.20 22.75 -5.15
N LEU A 412 -16.59 21.47 -5.03
CA LEU A 412 -17.17 20.76 -6.16
C LEU A 412 -18.59 21.29 -6.39
N CYS A 413 -18.92 21.64 -7.62
CA CYS A 413 -20.31 21.95 -7.96
C CYS A 413 -21.17 20.69 -7.75
N PRO A 414 -22.35 20.84 -7.11
CA PRO A 414 -23.25 19.73 -6.83
C PRO A 414 -23.80 19.07 -8.10
#